data_29ccd0286cdb35eda63b5591745619a6
#
_entry.id   29ccd0286cdb35eda63b5591745619a6
#
_cell.length_a   1.000
_cell.length_b   1.000
_cell.length_c   1.000
_cell.angle_alpha   90.00
_cell.angle_beta   90.00
_cell.angle_gamma   90.00
#
_symmetry.space_group_name_H-M   'P 1'
#
loop_
_entity.id
_entity.type
_entity.pdbx_description
1 polymer ?
#
loop_
_entity_poly.entity_id
_entity_poly.type
_entity_poly.pdbx_seq_one_letter_code
_entity_poly.pdbx_strand_id
1 'polypeptide(L)'
;MDFETSPTTGGATTSSRPTDTALSTRGIRVSYGHVQALRGADFDCRAGEVTALIGDNGAGKSTLVKVLSGALAPDDGEVFVGGEPFHAHQPTDAQAAGIETVWQDLALAPDMGPVANMFLGRETRRKGLLGALGFLDDKSMAAAAQREFAQLGVTADPRRRSVSDMSGGQRQGVAVARAVSWARTVVLLDEPTAALGVVQTKGVLDMVKRVADRGLAVVLISHNMSDVLAVADRIEVLRLGQRVASYTRAEASLEQLVSTMTGGTATPESDSTNSAGGTQ
;
A
#
# COMPACT_ATOMS: atom_id res chain seq x y z
N MET A 1 14.36 61.34 24.12
CA MET A 1 14.03 60.91 22.74
C MET A 1 14.36 59.44 22.69
N ASP A 2 13.38 58.64 23.09
CA ASP A 2 13.51 57.20 23.23
C ASP A 2 12.98 56.56 21.95
N PHE A 3 13.84 55.76 21.29
CA PHE A 3 13.45 54.92 20.15
C PHE A 3 13.21 53.51 20.68
N GLU A 4 11.92 53.13 20.80
CA GLU A 4 11.47 51.79 21.03
C GLU A 4 11.64 50.94 19.76
N THR A 5 12.46 49.93 19.86
CA THR A 5 12.57 48.89 18.86
C THR A 5 11.70 47.72 19.27
N SER A 6 10.59 47.48 18.54
CA SER A 6 9.76 46.30 18.65
C SER A 6 10.44 45.07 18.07
N PRO A 7 10.41 43.89 18.72
CA PRO A 7 10.90 42.67 18.13
C PRO A 7 9.83 42.04 17.25
N THR A 8 10.16 41.84 16.00
CA THR A 8 9.35 41.06 15.03
C THR A 8 9.41 39.58 15.40
N THR A 9 8.32 39.04 15.92
CA THR A 9 8.14 37.63 16.22
C THR A 9 7.82 36.90 14.91
N GLY A 10 8.85 36.34 14.29
CA GLY A 10 8.69 35.37 13.21
C GLY A 10 8.20 34.03 13.80
N GLY A 11 6.91 33.78 13.75
CA GLY A 11 6.34 32.50 14.12
C GLY A 11 6.74 31.44 13.09
N ALA A 12 7.74 30.63 13.41
CA ALA A 12 8.00 29.38 12.73
C ALA A 12 6.85 28.43 13.07
N THR A 13 5.97 28.19 12.10
CA THR A 13 4.97 27.14 12.17
C THR A 13 5.70 25.80 12.13
N THR A 14 6.05 25.27 13.28
CA THR A 14 6.50 23.90 13.45
C THR A 14 5.30 23.02 13.13
N SER A 15 5.20 22.53 11.90
CA SER A 15 4.30 21.44 11.52
C SER A 15 4.68 20.24 12.38
N SER A 16 3.90 19.95 13.43
CA SER A 16 4.02 18.72 14.20
C SER A 16 3.79 17.55 13.25
N ARG A 17 4.85 16.76 13.00
CA ARG A 17 4.75 15.50 12.27
C ARG A 17 3.77 14.60 13.01
N PRO A 18 2.76 14.01 12.35
CA PRO A 18 1.93 13.00 12.98
C PRO A 18 2.83 11.83 13.36
N THR A 19 2.87 11.45 14.63
CA THR A 19 3.69 10.37 15.18
C THR A 19 3.33 8.97 14.64
N ASP A 20 2.26 8.85 13.85
CA ASP A 20 1.72 7.58 13.35
C ASP A 20 1.97 7.33 11.86
N THR A 21 2.68 8.22 11.14
CA THR A 21 2.95 8.04 9.70
C THR A 21 4.01 6.96 9.49
N ALA A 22 3.60 5.85 8.89
CA ALA A 22 4.48 4.72 8.58
C ALA A 22 5.35 4.97 7.34
N LEU A 23 4.76 5.58 6.30
CA LEU A 23 5.43 5.92 5.05
C LEU A 23 4.83 7.20 4.49
N SER A 24 5.68 8.11 4.02
CA SER A 24 5.23 9.31 3.32
C SER A 24 6.21 9.74 2.23
N THR A 25 5.68 10.51 1.27
CA THR A 25 6.47 11.16 0.22
C THR A 25 6.19 12.65 0.17
N ARG A 26 7.18 13.40 -0.30
CA ARG A 26 7.05 14.85 -0.52
C ARG A 26 7.63 15.19 -1.89
N GLY A 27 6.79 15.75 -2.73
CA GLY A 27 7.18 16.33 -4.00
C GLY A 27 7.80 15.37 -5.01
N ILE A 28 7.49 14.07 -4.97
CA ILE A 28 8.13 13.06 -5.84
C ILE A 28 7.92 13.38 -7.31
N ARG A 29 9.02 13.45 -8.05
CA ARG A 29 9.07 13.64 -9.50
C ARG A 29 9.74 12.45 -10.16
N VAL A 30 9.15 12.00 -11.26
CA VAL A 30 9.72 10.92 -12.09
C VAL A 30 9.37 11.20 -13.54
N SER A 31 10.37 11.11 -14.41
CA SER A 31 10.24 11.29 -15.85
C SER A 31 10.76 10.07 -16.62
N TYR A 32 10.04 9.65 -17.64
CA TYR A 32 10.47 8.67 -18.63
C TYR A 32 10.66 9.37 -19.96
N GLY A 33 11.89 9.76 -20.27
CA GLY A 33 12.18 10.60 -21.42
C GLY A 33 11.44 11.94 -21.32
N HIS A 34 10.52 12.21 -22.24
CA HIS A 34 9.72 13.44 -22.24
C HIS A 34 8.42 13.36 -21.43
N VAL A 35 8.09 12.19 -20.89
CA VAL A 35 6.84 11.99 -20.14
C VAL A 35 7.10 12.11 -18.65
N GLN A 36 6.55 13.13 -18.02
CA GLN A 36 6.54 13.27 -16.58
C GLN A 36 5.43 12.39 -15.97
N ALA A 37 5.82 11.23 -15.42
CA ALA A 37 4.90 10.29 -14.81
C ALA A 37 4.47 10.74 -13.41
N LEU A 38 5.38 11.37 -12.64
CA LEU A 38 5.07 12.03 -11.37
C LEU A 38 5.56 13.50 -11.43
N ARG A 39 4.72 14.41 -10.93
CA ARG A 39 4.90 15.87 -11.06
C ARG A 39 4.92 16.58 -9.71
N GLY A 40 5.50 15.95 -8.71
CA GLY A 40 5.47 16.42 -7.32
C GLY A 40 4.36 15.72 -6.54
N ALA A 41 4.37 14.38 -6.59
CA ALA A 41 3.40 13.56 -5.88
C ALA A 41 3.72 13.48 -4.39
N ASP A 42 2.75 13.85 -3.57
CA ASP A 42 2.73 13.59 -2.14
C ASP A 42 1.89 12.34 -1.86
N PHE A 43 2.27 11.61 -0.84
CA PHE A 43 1.52 10.44 -0.36
C PHE A 43 1.81 10.24 1.12
N ASP A 44 0.85 9.73 1.89
CA ASP A 44 1.09 9.27 3.25
C ASP A 44 0.17 8.10 3.62
N CYS A 45 0.71 7.18 4.43
CA CYS A 45 -0.05 6.11 5.05
C CYS A 45 0.35 5.93 6.50
N ARG A 46 -0.55 5.39 7.32
CA ARG A 46 -0.38 5.24 8.77
C ARG A 46 -0.34 3.79 9.18
N ALA A 47 0.36 3.50 10.27
CA ALA A 47 0.38 2.19 10.88
C ALA A 47 -1.03 1.77 11.32
N GLY A 48 -1.40 0.52 11.04
CA GLY A 48 -2.71 -0.01 11.39
C GLY A 48 -3.88 0.46 10.50
N GLU A 49 -3.61 1.24 9.43
CA GLU A 49 -4.63 1.72 8.49
C GLU A 49 -4.44 1.11 7.09
N VAL A 50 -5.55 0.96 6.39
CA VAL A 50 -5.58 0.68 4.95
C VAL A 50 -5.72 2.00 4.20
N THR A 51 -4.66 2.44 3.53
CA THR A 51 -4.67 3.61 2.64
C THR A 51 -4.80 3.13 1.19
N ALA A 52 -5.91 3.45 0.55
CA ALA A 52 -6.07 3.16 -0.88
C ALA A 52 -5.43 4.25 -1.73
N LEU A 53 -4.68 3.85 -2.76
CA LEU A 53 -4.16 4.72 -3.80
C LEU A 53 -4.96 4.49 -5.08
N ILE A 54 -5.77 5.44 -5.45
CA ILE A 54 -6.64 5.37 -6.64
C ILE A 54 -6.27 6.43 -7.67
N GLY A 55 -6.78 6.27 -8.87
CA GLY A 55 -6.54 7.18 -9.99
C GLY A 55 -6.78 6.47 -11.30
N ASP A 56 -6.96 7.23 -12.38
CA ASP A 56 -7.15 6.68 -13.72
C ASP A 56 -5.89 6.00 -14.27
N ASN A 57 -6.01 5.32 -15.39
CA ASN A 57 -4.86 4.78 -16.11
C ASN A 57 -3.93 5.91 -16.55
N GLY A 58 -2.63 5.75 -16.27
CA GLY A 58 -1.66 6.81 -16.52
C GLY A 58 -1.58 7.90 -15.43
N ALA A 59 -2.35 7.80 -14.34
CA ALA A 59 -2.28 8.76 -13.22
C ALA A 59 -0.94 8.79 -12.48
N GLY A 60 -0.08 7.76 -12.67
CA GLY A 60 1.23 7.65 -12.01
C GLY A 60 1.28 6.64 -10.86
N LYS A 61 0.19 5.92 -10.56
CA LYS A 61 0.11 4.96 -9.43
C LYS A 61 1.25 3.94 -9.42
N SER A 62 1.42 3.20 -10.50
CA SER A 62 2.47 2.16 -10.59
C SER A 62 3.88 2.76 -10.53
N THR A 63 4.08 4.02 -10.99
CA THR A 63 5.35 4.72 -10.85
C THR A 63 5.60 5.07 -9.38
N LEU A 64 4.59 5.56 -8.67
CA LEU A 64 4.71 5.84 -7.24
C LEU A 64 5.00 4.57 -6.45
N VAL A 65 4.32 3.46 -6.74
CA VAL A 65 4.59 2.15 -6.11
C VAL A 65 6.03 1.69 -6.34
N LYS A 66 6.56 1.88 -7.56
CA LYS A 66 7.98 1.57 -7.85
C LYS A 66 8.94 2.42 -7.02
N VAL A 67 8.63 3.70 -6.79
CA VAL A 67 9.43 4.55 -5.90
C VAL A 67 9.35 4.06 -4.46
N LEU A 68 8.15 3.81 -3.95
CA LEU A 68 7.94 3.34 -2.57
C LEU A 68 8.58 1.97 -2.29
N SER A 69 8.60 1.09 -3.30
CA SER A 69 9.22 -0.25 -3.21
C SER A 69 10.73 -0.27 -3.45
N GLY A 70 11.34 0.90 -3.73
CA GLY A 70 12.77 0.98 -4.08
C GLY A 70 13.13 0.40 -5.45
N ALA A 71 12.15 0.05 -6.28
CA ALA A 71 12.38 -0.42 -7.65
C ALA A 71 12.73 0.70 -8.64
N LEU A 72 12.52 1.96 -8.22
CA LEU A 72 12.81 3.15 -9.01
C LEU A 72 13.25 4.29 -8.08
N ALA A 73 14.41 4.89 -8.34
CA ALA A 73 14.79 6.13 -7.69
C ALA A 73 14.02 7.31 -8.30
N PRO A 74 13.47 8.24 -7.50
CA PRO A 74 12.85 9.44 -8.03
C PRO A 74 13.90 10.42 -8.60
N ASP A 75 13.50 11.25 -9.57
CA ASP A 75 14.35 12.32 -10.10
C ASP A 75 14.49 13.47 -9.09
N ASP A 76 13.44 13.70 -8.25
CA ASP A 76 13.39 14.74 -7.22
C ASP A 76 12.32 14.38 -6.18
N GLY A 77 12.37 15.02 -5.00
CA GLY A 77 11.49 14.76 -3.89
C GLY A 77 12.08 13.77 -2.87
N GLU A 78 11.34 13.54 -1.79
CA GLU A 78 11.82 12.77 -0.66
C GLU A 78 10.82 11.70 -0.23
N VAL A 79 11.33 10.55 0.20
CA VAL A 79 10.58 9.47 0.84
C VAL A 79 10.96 9.39 2.31
N PHE A 80 9.99 9.15 3.19
CA PHE A 80 10.18 8.98 4.62
C PHE A 80 9.57 7.68 5.10
N VAL A 81 10.29 6.93 5.91
CA VAL A 81 9.82 5.71 6.59
C VAL A 81 9.89 5.92 8.09
N GLY A 82 8.78 5.78 8.81
CA GLY A 82 8.72 6.08 10.24
C GLY A 82 9.11 7.54 10.59
N GLY A 83 8.95 8.46 9.65
CA GLY A 83 9.32 9.87 9.79
C GLY A 83 10.78 10.19 9.48
N GLU A 84 11.63 9.18 9.23
CA GLU A 84 13.04 9.38 8.87
C GLU A 84 13.22 9.38 7.35
N PRO A 85 14.11 10.24 6.79
CA PRO A 85 14.43 10.24 5.37
C PRO A 85 14.90 8.85 4.90
N PHE A 86 14.38 8.40 3.78
CA PHE A 86 14.67 7.08 3.23
C PHE A 86 15.06 7.19 1.75
N HIS A 87 16.23 6.67 1.41
CA HIS A 87 16.75 6.62 0.05
C HIS A 87 17.00 5.17 -0.34
N ALA A 88 16.15 4.63 -1.20
CA ALA A 88 16.33 3.29 -1.76
C ALA A 88 17.11 3.37 -3.08
N HIS A 89 18.13 2.55 -3.22
CA HIS A 89 18.86 2.34 -4.49
C HIS A 89 18.41 1.04 -5.17
N GLN A 90 17.80 0.13 -4.43
CA GLN A 90 17.33 -1.17 -4.89
C GLN A 90 16.19 -1.68 -3.98
N PRO A 91 15.37 -2.63 -4.45
CA PRO A 91 14.24 -3.14 -3.67
C PRO A 91 14.62 -3.75 -2.31
N THR A 92 15.83 -4.30 -2.19
CA THR A 92 16.32 -4.84 -0.90
C THR A 92 16.48 -3.79 0.18
N ASP A 93 16.69 -2.50 -0.19
CA ASP A 93 16.76 -1.41 0.78
C ASP A 93 15.37 -1.14 1.37
N ALA A 94 14.32 -1.16 0.54
CA ALA A 94 12.93 -1.05 1.00
C ALA A 94 12.56 -2.23 1.91
N GLN A 95 12.95 -3.45 1.54
CA GLN A 95 12.76 -4.64 2.38
C GLN A 95 13.48 -4.51 3.72
N ALA A 96 14.71 -4.00 3.73
CA ALA A 96 15.46 -3.73 4.96
C ALA A 96 14.78 -2.69 5.86
N ALA A 97 14.07 -1.70 5.28
CA ALA A 97 13.23 -0.74 5.99
C ALA A 97 11.87 -1.32 6.43
N GLY A 98 11.57 -2.59 6.08
CA GLY A 98 10.33 -3.27 6.44
C GLY A 98 9.16 -3.00 5.49
N ILE A 99 9.44 -2.54 4.29
CA ILE A 99 8.45 -2.37 3.21
C ILE A 99 8.47 -3.61 2.34
N GLU A 100 7.34 -4.29 2.22
CA GLU A 100 7.18 -5.45 1.34
C GLU A 100 6.11 -5.16 0.28
N THR A 101 6.29 -5.70 -0.92
CA THR A 101 5.40 -5.45 -2.05
C THR A 101 4.84 -6.74 -2.62
N VAL A 102 3.53 -6.78 -2.80
CA VAL A 102 2.84 -7.78 -3.61
C VAL A 102 2.51 -7.14 -4.95
N TRP A 103 3.20 -7.57 -5.99
CA TRP A 103 3.01 -7.11 -7.35
C TRP A 103 1.80 -7.78 -8.00
N GLN A 104 1.24 -7.17 -9.02
CA GLN A 104 0.09 -7.68 -9.77
C GLN A 104 0.32 -9.09 -10.33
N ASP A 105 1.54 -9.45 -10.74
CA ASP A 105 1.93 -10.78 -11.22
C ASP A 105 2.26 -11.78 -10.10
N LEU A 106 2.13 -11.35 -8.83
CA LEU A 106 2.41 -12.09 -7.59
C LEU A 106 3.89 -12.47 -7.38
N ALA A 107 4.71 -12.47 -8.39
CA ALA A 107 6.12 -12.87 -8.37
C ALA A 107 6.33 -14.19 -7.56
N LEU A 108 5.51 -15.20 -7.81
CA LEU A 108 5.64 -16.54 -7.25
C LEU A 108 6.36 -17.46 -8.24
N ALA A 109 7.24 -18.33 -7.72
CA ALA A 109 7.87 -19.39 -8.48
C ALA A 109 6.83 -20.51 -8.72
N PRO A 110 6.35 -20.73 -9.95
CA PRO A 110 5.18 -21.57 -10.23
C PRO A 110 5.39 -23.03 -9.85
N ASP A 111 6.61 -23.54 -10.04
CA ASP A 111 6.97 -24.95 -9.80
C ASP A 111 7.34 -25.26 -8.34
N MET A 112 7.34 -24.24 -7.48
CA MET A 112 7.62 -24.36 -6.06
C MET A 112 6.36 -24.37 -5.24
N GLY A 113 6.37 -25.10 -4.11
CA GLY A 113 5.24 -25.13 -3.18
C GLY A 113 5.06 -23.82 -2.39
N PRO A 114 3.91 -23.67 -1.69
CA PRO A 114 3.59 -22.45 -0.94
C PRO A 114 4.66 -22.09 0.11
N VAL A 115 5.16 -23.08 0.85
CA VAL A 115 6.19 -22.87 1.88
C VAL A 115 7.49 -22.36 1.25
N ALA A 116 7.94 -23.00 0.16
CA ALA A 116 9.16 -22.59 -0.54
C ALA A 116 9.02 -21.15 -1.10
N ASN A 117 7.85 -20.79 -1.65
CA ASN A 117 7.58 -19.43 -2.10
C ASN A 117 7.61 -18.40 -0.96
N MET A 118 7.12 -18.73 0.24
CA MET A 118 7.15 -17.82 1.39
C MET A 118 8.57 -17.50 1.87
N PHE A 119 9.47 -18.48 1.76
CA PHE A 119 10.84 -18.36 2.28
C PHE A 119 11.90 -18.18 1.19
N LEU A 120 11.51 -18.02 -0.07
CA LEU A 120 12.43 -17.87 -1.20
C LEU A 120 13.39 -16.70 -0.98
N GLY A 121 14.71 -17.03 -0.95
CA GLY A 121 15.78 -16.08 -0.65
C GLY A 121 15.94 -15.72 0.83
N ARG A 122 15.13 -16.33 1.71
CA ARG A 122 15.14 -16.11 3.18
C ARG A 122 14.94 -17.43 3.91
N GLU A 123 15.47 -18.51 3.34
CA GLU A 123 15.32 -19.88 3.86
C GLU A 123 15.96 -20.03 5.23
N THR A 124 15.24 -20.70 6.14
CA THR A 124 15.76 -21.04 7.48
C THR A 124 16.65 -22.27 7.39
N ARG A 125 17.91 -22.13 7.83
CA ARG A 125 18.85 -23.25 7.91
C ARG A 125 18.73 -24.00 9.23
N ARG A 126 19.02 -25.29 9.23
CA ARG A 126 19.11 -26.10 10.45
C ARG A 126 20.17 -25.55 11.39
N LYS A 127 20.00 -25.78 12.69
CA LYS A 127 21.00 -25.41 13.68
C LYS A 127 22.22 -26.38 13.64
N GLY A 128 23.36 -25.88 14.06
CA GLY A 128 24.60 -26.67 14.19
C GLY A 128 25.24 -26.98 12.84
N LEU A 129 26.01 -28.10 12.80
CA LEU A 129 26.84 -28.49 11.65
C LEU A 129 26.04 -28.69 10.36
N LEU A 130 24.81 -29.19 10.44
CA LEU A 130 23.93 -29.37 9.27
C LEU A 130 23.56 -28.03 8.64
N GLY A 131 23.30 -27.00 9.45
CA GLY A 131 23.04 -25.66 8.94
C GLY A 131 24.26 -25.00 8.29
N ALA A 132 25.47 -25.26 8.85
CA ALA A 132 26.70 -24.80 8.26
C ALA A 132 26.99 -25.49 6.88
N LEU A 133 26.52 -26.72 6.70
CA LEU A 133 26.54 -27.44 5.42
C LEU A 133 25.41 -27.04 4.45
N GLY A 134 24.56 -26.06 4.81
CA GLY A 134 23.49 -25.53 3.93
C GLY A 134 22.15 -26.28 4.00
N PHE A 135 21.97 -27.25 4.92
CA PHE A 135 20.70 -27.96 5.05
C PHE A 135 19.59 -27.04 5.59
N LEU A 136 18.44 -27.02 4.92
CA LEU A 136 17.28 -26.22 5.28
C LEU A 136 16.47 -26.89 6.39
N ASP A 137 15.79 -26.06 7.19
CA ASP A 137 14.83 -26.51 8.22
C ASP A 137 13.39 -26.46 7.69
N ASP A 138 13.07 -27.40 6.80
CA ASP A 138 11.76 -27.50 6.16
C ASP A 138 10.61 -27.61 7.17
N LYS A 139 10.84 -28.28 8.31
CA LYS A 139 9.81 -28.42 9.36
C LYS A 139 9.50 -27.09 10.01
N SER A 140 10.50 -26.30 10.35
CA SER A 140 10.34 -24.97 10.93
C SER A 140 9.63 -24.02 9.96
N MET A 141 10.05 -24.01 8.70
CA MET A 141 9.44 -23.21 7.64
C MET A 141 7.99 -23.59 7.39
N ALA A 142 7.69 -24.89 7.30
CA ALA A 142 6.30 -25.36 7.11
C ALA A 142 5.40 -24.98 8.29
N ALA A 143 5.89 -25.11 9.53
CA ALA A 143 5.13 -24.72 10.71
C ALA A 143 4.89 -23.20 10.78
N ALA A 144 5.86 -22.38 10.38
CA ALA A 144 5.72 -20.94 10.29
C ALA A 144 4.71 -20.53 9.20
N ALA A 145 4.81 -21.11 8.01
CA ALA A 145 3.87 -20.88 6.91
C ALA A 145 2.42 -21.26 7.31
N GLN A 146 2.24 -22.39 7.97
CA GLN A 146 0.92 -22.83 8.42
C GLN A 146 0.29 -21.86 9.43
N ARG A 147 1.09 -21.36 10.38
CA ARG A 147 0.61 -20.33 11.33
C ARG A 147 0.20 -19.04 10.63
N GLU A 148 1.02 -18.57 9.69
CA GLU A 148 0.74 -17.35 8.93
C GLU A 148 -0.53 -17.49 8.07
N PHE A 149 -0.68 -18.62 7.36
CA PHE A 149 -1.89 -18.92 6.59
C PHE A 149 -3.14 -18.94 7.48
N ALA A 150 -3.06 -19.57 8.66
CA ALA A 150 -4.17 -19.62 9.60
C ALA A 150 -4.57 -18.22 10.10
N GLN A 151 -3.59 -17.38 10.46
CA GLN A 151 -3.81 -16.02 10.94
C GLN A 151 -4.43 -15.11 9.88
N LEU A 152 -4.00 -15.25 8.63
CA LEU A 152 -4.51 -14.46 7.50
C LEU A 152 -5.78 -15.06 6.88
N GLY A 153 -6.18 -16.28 7.29
CA GLY A 153 -7.32 -16.98 6.70
C GLY A 153 -7.06 -17.49 5.29
N VAL A 154 -5.80 -17.76 4.95
CA VAL A 154 -5.40 -18.33 3.67
C VAL A 154 -5.70 -19.82 3.64
N THR A 155 -6.47 -20.27 2.65
CA THR A 155 -6.85 -21.68 2.48
C THR A 155 -5.85 -22.46 1.61
N ALA A 156 -4.56 -22.20 1.78
CA ALA A 156 -3.51 -22.91 1.08
C ALA A 156 -3.02 -24.13 1.90
N ASP A 157 -2.92 -25.31 1.26
CA ASP A 157 -2.25 -26.46 1.88
C ASP A 157 -0.72 -26.28 1.76
N PRO A 158 0.00 -26.12 2.87
CA PRO A 158 1.45 -25.91 2.85
C PRO A 158 2.24 -27.12 2.29
N ARG A 159 1.61 -28.30 2.21
CA ARG A 159 2.23 -29.53 1.67
C ARG A 159 2.19 -29.62 0.16
N ARG A 160 1.50 -28.74 -0.55
CA ARG A 160 1.49 -28.74 -2.02
C ARG A 160 2.88 -28.55 -2.58
N ARG A 161 3.18 -29.25 -3.66
CA ARG A 161 4.50 -29.20 -4.31
C ARG A 161 4.64 -28.02 -5.26
N SER A 162 3.56 -27.46 -5.76
CA SER A 162 3.53 -26.37 -6.73
C SER A 162 2.39 -25.41 -6.43
N VAL A 163 2.60 -24.14 -6.66
CA VAL A 163 1.55 -23.10 -6.61
C VAL A 163 0.79 -23.02 -7.93
N SER A 164 1.26 -23.63 -9.02
CA SER A 164 0.56 -23.69 -10.32
C SER A 164 -0.81 -24.35 -10.20
N ASP A 165 -0.93 -25.36 -9.32
CA ASP A 165 -2.15 -26.12 -9.10
C ASP A 165 -3.15 -25.42 -8.17
N MET A 166 -2.85 -24.20 -7.76
CA MET A 166 -3.68 -23.40 -6.84
C MET A 166 -4.60 -22.45 -7.60
N SER A 167 -5.77 -22.18 -7.01
CA SER A 167 -6.64 -21.13 -7.54
C SER A 167 -6.00 -19.75 -7.45
N GLY A 168 -6.47 -18.78 -8.25
CA GLY A 168 -5.99 -17.41 -8.21
C GLY A 168 -6.00 -16.82 -6.80
N GLY A 169 -7.12 -16.96 -6.08
CA GLY A 169 -7.24 -16.49 -4.69
C GLY A 169 -6.28 -17.19 -3.71
N GLN A 170 -5.99 -18.48 -3.91
CA GLN A 170 -4.99 -19.17 -3.10
C GLN A 170 -3.58 -18.68 -3.37
N ARG A 171 -3.22 -18.48 -4.65
CA ARG A 171 -1.92 -17.87 -5.01
C ARG A 171 -1.78 -16.46 -4.44
N GLN A 172 -2.82 -15.65 -4.56
CA GLN A 172 -2.87 -14.31 -3.95
C GLN A 172 -2.62 -14.38 -2.44
N GLY A 173 -3.31 -15.31 -1.75
CA GLY A 173 -3.12 -15.54 -0.32
C GLY A 173 -1.68 -15.89 0.05
N VAL A 174 -1.00 -16.74 -0.75
CA VAL A 174 0.42 -17.07 -0.53
C VAL A 174 1.31 -15.85 -0.73
N ALA A 175 1.08 -15.04 -1.77
CA ALA A 175 1.85 -13.83 -2.04
C ALA A 175 1.70 -12.78 -0.92
N VAL A 176 0.47 -12.56 -0.45
CA VAL A 176 0.21 -11.66 0.70
C VAL A 176 0.86 -12.21 1.98
N ALA A 177 0.69 -13.51 2.27
CA ALA A 177 1.31 -14.13 3.45
C ALA A 177 2.84 -14.02 3.42
N ARG A 178 3.46 -14.19 2.23
CA ARG A 178 4.90 -13.96 2.05
C ARG A 178 5.28 -12.53 2.43
N ALA A 179 4.60 -11.52 1.88
CA ALA A 179 4.89 -10.12 2.15
C ALA A 179 4.70 -9.79 3.64
N VAL A 180 3.59 -10.19 4.24
CA VAL A 180 3.27 -9.93 5.66
C VAL A 180 4.27 -10.59 6.61
N SER A 181 4.76 -11.80 6.30
CA SER A 181 5.75 -12.49 7.12
C SER A 181 7.08 -11.71 7.27
N TRP A 182 7.38 -10.82 6.35
CA TRP A 182 8.64 -10.08 6.32
C TRP A 182 8.46 -8.57 6.51
N ALA A 183 7.25 -8.06 6.31
CA ALA A 183 6.93 -6.65 6.56
C ALA A 183 7.06 -6.31 8.05
N ARG A 184 7.58 -5.11 8.32
CA ARG A 184 7.66 -4.53 9.67
C ARG A 184 6.99 -3.17 9.73
N THR A 185 6.84 -2.50 8.60
CA THR A 185 6.33 -1.14 8.52
C THR A 185 5.14 -1.04 7.57
N VAL A 186 5.31 -1.46 6.32
CA VAL A 186 4.31 -1.26 5.25
C VAL A 186 4.20 -2.50 4.36
N VAL A 187 2.98 -2.82 3.94
CA VAL A 187 2.71 -3.76 2.85
C VAL A 187 2.05 -3.00 1.70
N LEU A 188 2.69 -3.01 0.52
CA LEU A 188 2.15 -2.48 -0.73
C LEU A 188 1.46 -3.61 -1.49
N LEU A 189 0.19 -3.43 -1.88
CA LEU A 189 -0.62 -4.42 -2.60
C LEU A 189 -1.06 -3.81 -3.93
N ASP A 190 -0.43 -4.23 -5.02
CA ASP A 190 -0.73 -3.71 -6.36
C ASP A 190 -1.79 -4.58 -7.05
N GLU A 191 -3.02 -4.05 -7.17
CA GLU A 191 -4.20 -4.69 -7.78
C GLU A 191 -4.48 -6.12 -7.25
N PRO A 192 -4.57 -6.33 -5.92
CA PRO A 192 -4.60 -7.67 -5.34
C PRO A 192 -5.88 -8.46 -5.63
N THR A 193 -6.92 -7.81 -6.13
CA THR A 193 -8.22 -8.42 -6.47
C THR A 193 -8.45 -8.56 -7.97
N ALA A 194 -7.47 -8.14 -8.79
CA ALA A 194 -7.59 -8.23 -10.24
C ALA A 194 -7.77 -9.69 -10.70
N ALA A 195 -8.69 -9.91 -11.64
CA ALA A 195 -9.01 -11.22 -12.21
C ALA A 195 -9.49 -12.29 -11.20
N LEU A 196 -9.96 -11.89 -10.02
CA LEU A 196 -10.57 -12.78 -9.03
C LEU A 196 -12.11 -12.76 -9.11
N GLY A 197 -12.74 -13.91 -8.82
CA GLY A 197 -14.19 -13.97 -8.64
C GLY A 197 -14.63 -13.36 -7.30
N VAL A 198 -15.93 -13.08 -7.15
CA VAL A 198 -16.52 -12.37 -6.01
C VAL A 198 -16.11 -12.96 -4.64
N VAL A 199 -16.14 -14.31 -4.53
CA VAL A 199 -15.79 -14.99 -3.26
C VAL A 199 -14.32 -14.84 -2.94
N GLN A 200 -13.45 -14.96 -3.95
CA GLN A 200 -12.00 -14.80 -3.77
C GLN A 200 -11.65 -13.34 -3.43
N THR A 201 -12.26 -12.37 -4.11
CA THR A 201 -12.10 -10.93 -3.82
C THR A 201 -12.41 -10.64 -2.36
N LYS A 202 -13.58 -11.09 -1.87
CA LYS A 202 -13.93 -10.92 -0.46
C LYS A 202 -12.88 -11.50 0.48
N GLY A 203 -12.38 -12.71 0.20
CA GLY A 203 -11.33 -13.34 1.01
C GLY A 203 -10.04 -12.51 1.06
N VAL A 204 -9.63 -11.92 -0.07
CA VAL A 204 -8.47 -11.03 -0.15
C VAL A 204 -8.71 -9.73 0.62
N LEU A 205 -9.87 -9.10 0.49
CA LEU A 205 -10.21 -7.88 1.22
C LEU A 205 -10.28 -8.10 2.74
N ASP A 206 -10.82 -9.23 3.19
CA ASP A 206 -10.80 -9.62 4.60
C ASP A 206 -9.36 -9.83 5.10
N MET A 207 -8.46 -10.34 4.25
CA MET A 207 -7.04 -10.49 4.57
C MET A 207 -6.36 -9.13 4.69
N VAL A 208 -6.63 -8.18 3.79
CA VAL A 208 -6.11 -6.80 3.84
C VAL A 208 -6.41 -6.16 5.20
N LYS A 209 -7.65 -6.28 5.70
CA LYS A 209 -8.04 -5.77 7.02
C LYS A 209 -7.24 -6.43 8.14
N ARG A 210 -7.12 -7.78 8.12
CA ARG A 210 -6.33 -8.49 9.14
C ARG A 210 -4.86 -8.06 9.18
N VAL A 211 -4.29 -7.67 8.03
CA VAL A 211 -2.92 -7.15 7.96
C VAL A 211 -2.84 -5.79 8.68
N ALA A 212 -3.79 -4.89 8.43
CA ALA A 212 -3.87 -3.60 9.12
C ALA A 212 -4.13 -3.78 10.63
N ASP A 213 -5.04 -4.68 11.03
CA ASP A 213 -5.32 -5.01 12.44
C ASP A 213 -4.08 -5.51 13.20
N ARG A 214 -3.05 -5.99 12.51
CA ARG A 214 -1.74 -6.37 13.11
C ARG A 214 -0.81 -5.18 13.32
N GLY A 215 -1.24 -3.97 13.00
CA GLY A 215 -0.49 -2.72 13.15
C GLY A 215 0.40 -2.36 11.96
N LEU A 216 0.38 -3.13 10.86
CA LEU A 216 1.09 -2.77 9.63
C LEU A 216 0.30 -1.69 8.87
N ALA A 217 1.00 -0.74 8.26
CA ALA A 217 0.37 0.10 7.24
C ALA A 217 0.13 -0.72 5.97
N VAL A 218 -1.05 -0.60 5.39
CA VAL A 218 -1.37 -1.26 4.12
C VAL A 218 -1.68 -0.22 3.06
N VAL A 219 -0.95 -0.26 1.96
CA VAL A 219 -1.24 0.55 0.77
C VAL A 219 -1.91 -0.34 -0.26
N LEU A 220 -3.19 -0.09 -0.52
CA LEU A 220 -3.99 -0.83 -1.48
C LEU A 220 -4.11 -0.03 -2.78
N ILE A 221 -3.48 -0.50 -3.84
CA ILE A 221 -3.66 0.07 -5.17
C ILE A 221 -4.80 -0.69 -5.85
N SER A 222 -5.85 0.01 -6.24
CA SER A 222 -6.97 -0.59 -6.97
C SER A 222 -7.66 0.43 -7.85
N HIS A 223 -8.21 -0.05 -8.97
CA HIS A 223 -9.13 0.69 -9.82
C HIS A 223 -10.61 0.32 -9.54
N ASN A 224 -10.84 -0.70 -8.68
CA ASN A 224 -12.19 -1.11 -8.28
C ASN A 224 -12.64 -0.33 -7.05
N MET A 225 -13.48 0.67 -7.26
CA MET A 225 -13.96 1.55 -6.18
C MET A 225 -14.78 0.82 -5.12
N SER A 226 -15.49 -0.26 -5.49
CA SER A 226 -16.25 -1.07 -4.53
C SER A 226 -15.32 -1.76 -3.53
N ASP A 227 -14.19 -2.30 -4.00
CA ASP A 227 -13.18 -2.92 -3.15
C ASP A 227 -12.53 -1.89 -2.23
N VAL A 228 -12.18 -0.72 -2.79
CA VAL A 228 -11.61 0.41 -2.03
C VAL A 228 -12.55 0.83 -0.92
N LEU A 229 -13.82 1.13 -1.24
CA LEU A 229 -14.83 1.55 -0.26
C LEU A 229 -15.15 0.46 0.78
N ALA A 230 -14.88 -0.81 0.49
CA ALA A 230 -15.11 -1.91 1.43
C ALA A 230 -14.04 -2.00 2.54
N VAL A 231 -12.79 -1.56 2.28
CA VAL A 231 -11.68 -1.84 3.19
C VAL A 231 -10.83 -0.63 3.57
N ALA A 232 -10.81 0.44 2.76
CA ALA A 232 -9.93 1.57 3.00
C ALA A 232 -10.42 2.44 4.18
N ASP A 233 -9.50 2.86 5.03
CA ASP A 233 -9.70 3.87 6.06
C ASP A 233 -9.44 5.27 5.49
N ARG A 234 -8.47 5.37 4.58
CA ARG A 234 -8.08 6.58 3.85
C ARG A 234 -7.97 6.28 2.36
N ILE A 235 -8.29 7.27 1.53
CA ILE A 235 -8.24 7.16 0.07
C ILE A 235 -7.49 8.36 -0.49
N GLU A 236 -6.34 8.07 -1.13
CA GLU A 236 -5.50 9.05 -1.80
C GLU A 236 -5.76 9.01 -3.30
N VAL A 237 -6.15 10.13 -3.88
CA VAL A 237 -6.48 10.23 -5.32
C VAL A 237 -5.32 10.83 -6.08
N LEU A 238 -4.72 10.03 -6.97
CA LEU A 238 -3.67 10.46 -7.87
C LEU A 238 -4.24 10.77 -9.25
N ARG A 239 -3.87 11.92 -9.81
CA ARG A 239 -4.25 12.33 -11.16
C ARG A 239 -3.12 13.09 -11.82
N LEU A 240 -2.79 12.71 -13.06
CA LEU A 240 -1.72 13.35 -13.86
C LEU A 240 -0.39 13.51 -13.10
N GLY A 241 -0.02 12.51 -12.30
CA GLY A 241 1.23 12.49 -11.55
C GLY A 241 1.25 13.33 -10.27
N GLN A 242 0.09 13.77 -9.77
CA GLN A 242 -0.04 14.54 -8.53
C GLN A 242 -1.18 13.99 -7.65
N ARG A 243 -1.06 14.13 -6.32
CA ARG A 243 -2.17 13.92 -5.41
C ARG A 243 -3.14 15.10 -5.53
N VAL A 244 -4.37 14.82 -5.92
CA VAL A 244 -5.41 15.85 -6.11
C VAL A 244 -6.42 15.90 -4.97
N ALA A 245 -6.55 14.81 -4.21
CA ALA A 245 -7.41 14.76 -3.03
C ALA A 245 -6.99 13.63 -2.07
N SER A 246 -7.39 13.77 -0.82
CA SER A 246 -7.32 12.75 0.23
C SER A 246 -8.65 12.74 0.95
N TYR A 247 -9.25 11.56 1.11
CA TYR A 247 -10.51 11.35 1.79
C TYR A 247 -10.37 10.36 2.93
N THR A 248 -11.07 10.58 4.02
CA THR A 248 -11.35 9.52 4.97
C THR A 248 -12.48 8.64 4.42
N ARG A 249 -12.62 7.41 4.94
CA ARG A 249 -13.70 6.51 4.53
C ARG A 249 -15.10 7.13 4.71
N ALA A 250 -15.27 7.93 5.78
CA ALA A 250 -16.55 8.57 6.09
C ALA A 250 -16.95 9.66 5.09
N GLU A 251 -15.95 10.33 4.48
CA GLU A 251 -16.15 11.41 3.52
C GLU A 251 -16.28 10.90 2.08
N ALA A 252 -15.81 9.67 1.82
CA ALA A 252 -15.73 9.14 0.46
C ALA A 252 -17.04 8.52 0.00
N SER A 253 -17.59 9.01 -1.12
CA SER A 253 -18.64 8.37 -1.90
C SER A 253 -18.11 7.93 -3.27
N LEU A 254 -18.76 6.93 -3.89
CA LEU A 254 -18.38 6.46 -5.22
C LEU A 254 -18.37 7.61 -6.23
N GLU A 255 -19.38 8.45 -6.19
CA GLU A 255 -19.54 9.58 -7.11
C GLU A 255 -18.42 10.62 -6.95
N GLN A 256 -18.08 10.98 -5.70
CA GLN A 256 -16.98 11.89 -5.42
C GLN A 256 -15.64 11.35 -5.90
N LEU A 257 -15.34 10.05 -5.65
CA LEU A 257 -14.10 9.44 -6.08
C LEU A 257 -13.98 9.44 -7.61
N VAL A 258 -15.02 9.04 -8.33
CA VAL A 258 -15.05 9.06 -9.80
C VAL A 258 -14.91 10.48 -10.33
N SER A 259 -15.67 11.45 -9.79
CA SER A 259 -15.56 12.85 -10.18
C SER A 259 -14.15 13.40 -9.99
N THR A 260 -13.53 13.14 -8.84
CA THR A 260 -12.16 13.61 -8.56
C THR A 260 -11.13 12.97 -9.48
N MET A 261 -11.26 11.67 -9.77
CA MET A 261 -10.35 10.95 -10.68
C MET A 261 -10.41 11.51 -12.11
N THR A 262 -11.62 11.83 -12.60
CA THR A 262 -11.85 12.34 -13.97
C THR A 262 -11.64 13.85 -14.09
N GLY A 263 -11.56 14.57 -13.00
CA GLY A 263 -11.37 16.03 -12.96
C GLY A 263 -12.67 16.82 -13.03
N GLY A 264 -13.81 16.19 -12.75
CA GLY A 264 -15.05 16.90 -12.48
C GLY A 264 -14.93 17.69 -11.16
N THR A 265 -15.39 18.92 -11.14
CA THR A 265 -15.60 19.66 -9.89
C THR A 265 -16.82 19.05 -9.20
N ALA A 266 -16.66 18.39 -8.08
CA ALA A 266 -17.77 18.06 -7.20
C ALA A 266 -18.34 19.40 -6.69
N THR A 267 -19.41 19.87 -7.27
CA THR A 267 -20.19 20.97 -6.70
C THR A 267 -20.93 20.38 -5.50
N PRO A 268 -20.77 20.92 -4.28
CA PRO A 268 -21.64 20.51 -3.19
C PRO A 268 -23.05 20.87 -3.59
N GLU A 269 -23.96 19.91 -3.60
CA GLU A 269 -25.41 20.19 -3.74
C GLU A 269 -25.81 21.12 -2.62
N SER A 270 -26.07 22.37 -2.98
CA SER A 270 -26.80 23.31 -2.11
C SER A 270 -28.21 22.77 -1.97
N ASP A 271 -28.58 22.42 -0.76
CA ASP A 271 -29.98 22.20 -0.34
C ASP A 271 -30.90 23.28 -0.92
N SER A 272 -31.56 22.97 -2.01
CA SER A 272 -32.67 23.74 -2.48
C SER A 272 -33.88 23.31 -1.66
N THR A 273 -34.03 23.90 -0.45
CA THR A 273 -35.29 23.94 0.27
C THR A 273 -36.33 24.62 -0.61
N ASN A 274 -37.14 23.79 -1.20
CA ASN A 274 -38.33 24.22 -1.91
C ASN A 274 -39.36 24.75 -0.90
N SER A 275 -39.35 26.05 -0.68
CA SER A 275 -40.44 26.74 0.01
C SER A 275 -41.62 26.92 -0.97
N ALA A 276 -42.48 25.94 -1.02
CA ALA A 276 -43.84 26.16 -1.59
C ALA A 276 -44.66 26.98 -0.60
N GLY A 277 -44.63 28.28 -0.80
CA GLY A 277 -45.62 29.19 -0.22
C GLY A 277 -46.89 29.14 -1.06
N GLY A 278 -48.00 28.68 -0.46
CA GLY A 278 -49.32 28.78 -1.02
C GLY A 278 -49.83 30.21 -1.02
N THR A 279 -50.77 30.50 -1.81
CA THR A 279 -51.99 31.26 -1.46
C THR A 279 -52.73 31.65 -2.74
N GLN A 280 -53.93 31.30 -2.75
CA GLN A 280 -55.19 31.69 -3.30
C GLN A 280 -55.80 30.89 -4.42
#